data_65dd978f1cc9e13790ca33238fa9d545
#
_entry.id   65dd978f1cc9e13790ca33238fa9d545
#
_cell.length_a   1.000
_cell.length_b   1.000
_cell.length_c   1.000
_cell.angle_alpha   90.00
_cell.angle_beta   90.00
_cell.angle_gamma   90.00
#
_symmetry.space_group_name_H-M   'P 1'
#
loop_
_entity.id
_entity.type
_entity.pdbx_description
1 polymer ?
#
loop_
_entity_poly.entity_id
_entity_poly.type
_entity_poly.pdbx_seq_one_letter_code
_entity_poly.pdbx_strand_id
1 'polypeptide(L)'
;MRKFFFLITAFTLVLSCSSDETSTPVTPPAPIVKYTITLSAGEGGTVSTTGGEYEAGQTVSVTATPQGEYVFTSWSDGNTNATRTITVSSNSTLTANFEKRKYPLTINFEGEGEVIEEIINAGRTTEYDSGTTVKLTAQAAAEWVFVGWTGDIESTEESVQILIGEPKEVTATFEKKKYPLTVNIEGEGEVIEEIIEAGRTTDYDSGSVIRLTANPSDEWVFTGWSGSVSSTDNPIELSVNESKSITATFE
;
A
#
# COMPACT_ATOMS: atom_id res chain seq x y z
N MET A 1 -65.00 -66.81 67.71
CA MET A 1 -64.57 -68.22 67.76
C MET A 1 -63.08 -68.25 67.80
N ARG A 2 -62.51 -68.61 68.98
CA ARG A 2 -61.72 -69.80 69.18
C ARG A 2 -60.49 -69.90 68.25
N LYS A 3 -59.27 -70.10 68.66
CA LYS A 3 -58.63 -70.74 69.90
C LYS A 3 -57.11 -70.41 69.76
N PHE A 4 -56.45 -70.05 70.82
CA PHE A 4 -55.53 -70.78 71.59
C PHE A 4 -54.29 -71.43 70.89
N PHE A 5 -53.15 -71.16 71.38
CA PHE A 5 -52.10 -71.87 72.21
C PHE A 5 -50.74 -71.89 71.41
N PHE A 6 -49.63 -71.81 71.92
CA PHE A 6 -48.76 -72.05 73.10
C PHE A 6 -47.34 -71.67 72.74
N LEU A 7 -46.78 -70.93 73.59
CA LEU A 7 -45.55 -70.99 74.31
C LEU A 7 -44.52 -72.07 73.91
N ILE A 8 -43.29 -71.70 73.58
CA ILE A 8 -42.07 -72.36 74.06
C ILE A 8 -40.90 -71.40 73.96
N THR A 9 -40.21 -71.19 75.10
CA THR A 9 -38.94 -70.47 75.25
C THR A 9 -37.78 -71.28 74.71
N ALA A 10 -36.87 -70.61 73.98
CA ALA A 10 -35.49 -71.12 73.89
C ALA A 10 -34.55 -69.93 73.96
N PHE A 11 -33.79 -69.92 75.03
CA PHE A 11 -32.69 -69.06 75.38
C PHE A 11 -31.47 -69.52 74.61
N THR A 12 -30.96 -68.69 73.66
CA THR A 12 -29.61 -68.90 73.13
C THR A 12 -28.85 -67.63 73.25
N LEU A 13 -27.81 -67.70 74.00
CA LEU A 13 -26.72 -66.73 74.11
C LEU A 13 -26.00 -66.64 72.78
N VAL A 14 -25.91 -65.48 72.19
CA VAL A 14 -25.02 -65.19 71.01
C VAL A 14 -24.11 -64.05 71.41
N LEU A 15 -22.81 -64.28 71.35
CA LEU A 15 -21.74 -63.35 71.58
C LEU A 15 -21.86 -62.15 70.63
N SER A 16 -21.88 -60.92 71.19
CA SER A 16 -21.70 -59.70 70.46
C SER A 16 -20.25 -59.61 69.94
N CYS A 17 -20.08 -59.74 68.63
CA CYS A 17 -18.82 -59.31 68.04
C CYS A 17 -19.00 -57.84 67.70
N SER A 18 -18.39 -56.96 68.45
CA SER A 18 -18.23 -55.55 68.19
C SER A 18 -17.28 -55.39 66.98
N SER A 19 -17.79 -55.18 65.79
CA SER A 19 -16.97 -54.66 64.70
C SER A 19 -16.83 -53.15 64.92
N ASP A 20 -15.66 -52.73 65.32
CA ASP A 20 -15.22 -51.35 65.33
C ASP A 20 -15.07 -50.92 63.86
N GLU A 21 -16.13 -50.35 63.25
CA GLU A 21 -16.02 -49.60 62.01
C GLU A 21 -15.29 -48.28 62.35
N THR A 22 -13.97 -48.27 62.15
CA THR A 22 -13.20 -47.07 62.06
C THR A 22 -13.69 -46.25 60.85
N SER A 23 -14.71 -45.40 61.06
CA SER A 23 -15.10 -44.37 60.09
C SER A 23 -13.92 -43.42 60.00
N THR A 24 -13.18 -43.57 58.86
CA THR A 24 -12.21 -42.53 58.49
C THR A 24 -12.99 -41.22 58.33
N PRO A 25 -12.55 -40.12 58.97
CA PRO A 25 -13.22 -38.84 58.82
C PRO A 25 -13.16 -38.44 57.35
N VAL A 26 -14.31 -38.37 56.68
CA VAL A 26 -14.43 -37.84 55.32
C VAL A 26 -14.11 -36.35 55.42
N THR A 27 -12.90 -35.97 55.06
CA THR A 27 -12.51 -34.57 54.95
C THR A 27 -13.43 -33.91 53.89
N PRO A 28 -14.15 -32.83 54.22
CA PRO A 28 -14.96 -32.15 53.22
C PRO A 28 -14.09 -31.79 51.97
N PRO A 29 -14.59 -31.92 50.77
CA PRO A 29 -13.83 -31.53 49.58
C PRO A 29 -13.40 -30.06 49.71
N ALA A 30 -12.17 -29.77 49.35
CA ALA A 30 -11.64 -28.40 49.37
C ALA A 30 -12.53 -27.48 48.52
N PRO A 31 -12.77 -26.25 48.98
CA PRO A 31 -13.61 -25.32 48.22
C PRO A 31 -13.04 -25.08 46.82
N ILE A 32 -13.88 -25.22 45.79
CA ILE A 32 -13.50 -24.96 44.39
C ILE A 32 -13.31 -23.46 44.24
N VAL A 33 -12.08 -23.05 43.94
CA VAL A 33 -11.75 -21.65 43.64
C VAL A 33 -12.02 -21.42 42.18
N LYS A 34 -12.79 -20.36 41.84
CA LYS A 34 -13.10 -19.94 40.46
C LYS A 34 -12.51 -18.56 40.18
N TYR A 35 -12.15 -18.36 38.93
CA TYR A 35 -11.66 -17.10 38.41
C TYR A 35 -12.39 -16.72 37.11
N THR A 36 -12.52 -15.43 36.88
CA THR A 36 -13.12 -14.87 35.68
C THR A 36 -12.02 -14.55 34.66
N ILE A 37 -12.14 -15.11 33.47
CA ILE A 37 -11.34 -14.77 32.29
C ILE A 37 -12.22 -13.95 31.36
N THR A 38 -11.80 -12.74 31.04
CA THR A 38 -12.49 -11.85 30.09
C THR A 38 -11.62 -11.70 28.83
N LEU A 39 -12.18 -12.01 27.68
CA LEU A 39 -11.52 -11.97 26.37
C LEU A 39 -12.27 -11.04 25.44
N SER A 40 -11.58 -10.13 24.78
CA SER A 40 -12.14 -9.17 23.83
C SER A 40 -11.27 -9.04 22.59
N ALA A 41 -11.87 -8.54 21.52
CA ALA A 41 -11.18 -8.13 20.30
C ALA A 41 -11.18 -6.61 20.21
N GLY A 42 -10.05 -6.04 19.78
CA GLY A 42 -9.96 -4.67 19.28
C GLY A 42 -10.59 -4.53 17.90
N GLU A 43 -10.51 -3.35 17.32
CA GLU A 43 -10.98 -3.10 15.96
C GLU A 43 -10.27 -4.00 14.95
N GLY A 44 -10.99 -4.50 13.95
CA GLY A 44 -10.43 -5.29 12.85
C GLY A 44 -10.34 -6.79 13.10
N GLY A 45 -10.95 -7.33 14.15
CA GLY A 45 -10.97 -8.77 14.37
C GLY A 45 -12.02 -9.26 15.35
N THR A 46 -11.97 -10.55 15.63
CA THR A 46 -12.85 -11.24 16.58
C THR A 46 -12.07 -12.22 17.44
N VAL A 47 -12.65 -12.65 18.55
CA VAL A 47 -12.14 -13.75 19.37
C VAL A 47 -13.15 -14.91 19.37
N SER A 48 -12.64 -16.15 19.46
CA SER A 48 -13.46 -17.36 19.43
C SER A 48 -14.34 -17.54 20.68
N THR A 49 -14.03 -16.84 21.77
CA THR A 49 -14.81 -16.82 23.02
C THR A 49 -14.55 -15.52 23.78
N THR A 50 -15.56 -15.03 24.49
CA THR A 50 -15.45 -13.85 25.39
C THR A 50 -14.97 -14.23 26.79
N GLY A 51 -14.72 -15.53 27.04
CA GLY A 51 -14.32 -16.04 28.35
C GLY A 51 -15.52 -16.48 29.22
N GLY A 52 -15.34 -16.40 30.53
CA GLY A 52 -16.33 -16.84 31.52
C GLY A 52 -15.69 -17.13 32.89
N GLU A 53 -16.43 -17.83 33.75
CA GLU A 53 -15.92 -18.34 35.03
C GLU A 53 -15.37 -19.76 34.87
N TYR A 54 -14.19 -20.01 35.38
CA TYR A 54 -13.46 -21.29 35.30
C TYR A 54 -12.87 -21.65 36.65
N GLU A 55 -12.74 -22.94 36.91
CA GLU A 55 -12.05 -23.43 38.12
C GLU A 55 -10.53 -23.22 38.02
N ALA A 56 -9.88 -22.99 39.13
CA ALA A 56 -8.43 -22.89 39.17
C ALA A 56 -7.77 -24.14 38.59
N GLY A 57 -6.79 -23.92 37.69
CA GLY A 57 -6.08 -24.97 36.94
C GLY A 57 -6.74 -25.41 35.63
N GLN A 58 -7.97 -25.00 35.34
CA GLN A 58 -8.58 -25.24 34.02
C GLN A 58 -7.84 -24.47 32.96
N THR A 59 -8.03 -24.90 31.70
CA THR A 59 -7.46 -24.23 30.53
C THR A 59 -8.56 -23.71 29.60
N VAL A 60 -8.33 -22.50 29.05
CA VAL A 60 -9.20 -21.85 28.08
C VAL A 60 -8.41 -21.67 26.79
N SER A 61 -8.89 -22.26 25.69
CA SER A 61 -8.32 -22.02 24.37
C SER A 61 -9.04 -20.85 23.70
N VAL A 62 -8.30 -19.89 23.15
CA VAL A 62 -8.84 -18.74 22.43
C VAL A 62 -8.07 -18.53 21.14
N THR A 63 -8.79 -18.13 20.09
CA THR A 63 -8.23 -17.75 18.80
C THR A 63 -8.68 -16.34 18.47
N ALA A 64 -7.73 -15.49 18.14
CA ALA A 64 -7.95 -14.18 17.55
C ALA A 64 -7.99 -14.33 16.02
N THR A 65 -9.06 -13.86 15.39
CA THR A 65 -9.26 -13.96 13.94
C THR A 65 -9.36 -12.56 13.35
N PRO A 66 -8.39 -12.16 12.50
CA PRO A 66 -8.48 -10.88 11.78
C PRO A 66 -9.65 -10.88 10.80
N GLN A 67 -10.22 -9.71 10.54
CA GLN A 67 -11.27 -9.47 9.55
C GLN A 67 -10.78 -8.51 8.46
N GLY A 68 -11.21 -8.76 7.20
CA GLY A 68 -10.89 -7.91 6.07
C GLY A 68 -9.38 -7.63 5.94
N GLU A 69 -9.03 -6.38 5.83
CA GLU A 69 -7.67 -5.88 5.62
C GLU A 69 -6.87 -5.68 6.93
N TYR A 70 -7.16 -6.47 7.96
CA TYR A 70 -6.43 -6.44 9.21
C TYR A 70 -5.53 -7.67 9.39
N VAL A 71 -4.54 -7.54 10.26
CA VAL A 71 -3.68 -8.63 10.75
C VAL A 71 -3.67 -8.62 12.27
N PHE A 72 -3.64 -9.81 12.89
CA PHE A 72 -3.43 -9.91 14.33
C PHE A 72 -1.98 -9.54 14.66
N THR A 73 -1.78 -8.70 15.67
CA THR A 73 -0.44 -8.29 16.12
C THR A 73 -0.06 -8.94 17.42
N SER A 74 -0.88 -8.80 18.45
CA SER A 74 -0.61 -9.35 19.77
C SER A 74 -1.85 -9.37 20.64
N TRP A 75 -1.79 -10.12 21.72
CA TRP A 75 -2.65 -9.95 22.88
C TRP A 75 -2.13 -8.81 23.77
N SER A 76 -3.00 -8.23 24.59
CA SER A 76 -2.66 -7.11 25.49
C SER A 76 -1.56 -7.43 26.51
N ASP A 77 -1.25 -8.71 26.72
CA ASP A 77 -0.12 -9.20 27.54
C ASP A 77 1.18 -9.39 26.75
N GLY A 78 1.20 -8.99 25.45
CA GLY A 78 2.37 -9.08 24.58
C GLY A 78 2.53 -10.42 23.85
N ASN A 79 1.63 -11.40 24.07
CA ASN A 79 1.70 -12.68 23.37
C ASN A 79 1.31 -12.50 21.88
N THR A 80 2.14 -13.01 20.95
CA THR A 80 1.97 -12.86 19.49
C THR A 80 1.34 -14.08 18.81
N ASN A 81 0.99 -15.13 19.56
CA ASN A 81 0.31 -16.29 19.00
C ASN A 81 -1.21 -16.00 18.89
N ALA A 82 -1.74 -15.93 17.70
CA ALA A 82 -3.18 -15.69 17.48
C ALA A 82 -4.06 -16.73 18.17
N THR A 83 -3.63 -18.02 18.16
CA THR A 83 -4.26 -19.09 18.95
C THR A 83 -3.41 -19.41 20.16
N ARG A 84 -4.02 -19.37 21.34
CA ARG A 84 -3.32 -19.67 22.60
C ARG A 84 -4.23 -20.40 23.60
N THR A 85 -3.59 -21.08 24.55
CA THR A 85 -4.24 -21.69 25.70
C THR A 85 -3.83 -20.94 26.96
N ILE A 86 -4.81 -20.55 27.78
CA ILE A 86 -4.65 -19.83 29.03
C ILE A 86 -4.92 -20.79 30.15
N THR A 87 -3.96 -20.97 31.08
CA THR A 87 -4.18 -21.71 32.34
C THR A 87 -4.74 -20.75 33.40
N VAL A 88 -5.89 -21.10 33.96
CA VAL A 88 -6.63 -20.25 34.87
C VAL A 88 -6.01 -20.31 36.28
N SER A 89 -5.34 -19.23 36.68
CA SER A 89 -4.72 -19.10 38.01
C SER A 89 -5.16 -17.87 38.79
N SER A 90 -5.77 -16.90 38.11
CA SER A 90 -6.31 -15.65 38.65
C SER A 90 -7.32 -15.04 37.70
N ASN A 91 -8.06 -14.01 38.11
CA ASN A 91 -8.85 -13.19 37.21
C ASN A 91 -7.94 -12.53 36.14
N SER A 92 -8.32 -12.57 34.88
CA SER A 92 -7.54 -12.01 33.80
C SER A 92 -8.44 -11.38 32.72
N THR A 93 -7.99 -10.26 32.17
CA THR A 93 -8.62 -9.60 31.01
C THR A 93 -7.59 -9.48 29.91
N LEU A 94 -7.90 -10.02 28.73
CA LEU A 94 -7.03 -9.97 27.56
C LEU A 94 -7.78 -9.44 26.34
N THR A 95 -7.13 -8.55 25.60
CA THR A 95 -7.65 -7.99 24.37
C THR A 95 -6.73 -8.42 23.23
N ALA A 96 -7.32 -8.92 22.15
CA ALA A 96 -6.62 -9.17 20.89
C ALA A 96 -6.48 -7.85 20.11
N ASN A 97 -5.25 -7.50 19.74
CA ASN A 97 -4.93 -6.29 18.97
C ASN A 97 -4.74 -6.64 17.49
N PHE A 98 -5.22 -5.77 16.62
CA PHE A 98 -5.12 -5.93 15.18
C PHE A 98 -4.68 -4.59 14.58
N GLU A 99 -3.97 -4.66 13.46
CA GLU A 99 -3.56 -3.49 12.67
C GLU A 99 -3.95 -3.68 11.21
N LYS A 100 -4.20 -2.60 10.50
CA LYS A 100 -4.45 -2.64 9.05
C LYS A 100 -3.22 -3.18 8.32
N ARG A 101 -3.46 -3.96 7.27
CA ARG A 101 -2.42 -4.36 6.32
C ARG A 101 -1.84 -3.11 5.69
N LYS A 102 -0.55 -3.18 5.36
CA LYS A 102 0.16 -2.10 4.67
C LYS A 102 0.60 -2.58 3.30
N TYR A 103 0.52 -1.67 2.34
CA TYR A 103 0.87 -1.94 0.95
C TYR A 103 1.73 -0.81 0.39
N PRO A 104 2.76 -1.14 -0.40
CA PRO A 104 3.58 -0.15 -1.08
C PRO A 104 2.83 0.49 -2.25
N LEU A 105 3.16 1.75 -2.53
CA LEU A 105 2.88 2.43 -3.78
C LEU A 105 4.22 2.75 -4.43
N THR A 106 4.46 2.18 -5.61
CA THR A 106 5.65 2.44 -6.42
C THR A 106 5.30 3.46 -7.49
N ILE A 107 6.07 4.54 -7.58
CA ILE A 107 5.90 5.59 -8.57
C ILE A 107 7.14 5.62 -9.45
N ASN A 108 6.98 5.33 -10.72
CA ASN A 108 8.01 5.37 -11.74
C ASN A 108 7.88 6.63 -12.60
N PHE A 109 8.96 7.00 -13.28
CA PHE A 109 9.02 8.17 -14.14
C PHE A 109 9.65 7.83 -15.47
N GLU A 110 9.07 8.38 -16.54
CA GLU A 110 9.65 8.45 -17.88
C GLU A 110 9.74 9.92 -18.29
N GLY A 111 10.93 10.36 -18.72
CA GLY A 111 11.21 11.78 -18.99
C GLY A 111 11.60 12.56 -17.73
N GLU A 112 11.46 13.90 -17.78
CA GLU A 112 11.85 14.79 -16.68
C GLU A 112 10.64 15.51 -16.07
N GLY A 113 10.45 15.31 -14.77
CA GLY A 113 9.36 15.86 -13.98
C GLY A 113 9.40 15.32 -12.56
N GLU A 114 8.42 15.68 -11.78
CA GLU A 114 8.24 15.15 -10.42
C GLU A 114 6.79 14.76 -10.19
N VAL A 115 6.55 13.88 -9.21
CA VAL A 115 5.21 13.56 -8.72
C VAL A 115 5.11 14.00 -7.27
N ILE A 116 4.14 14.88 -7.02
CA ILE A 116 3.75 15.27 -5.67
C ILE A 116 2.72 14.28 -5.17
N GLU A 117 3.00 13.69 -4.02
CA GLU A 117 2.19 12.70 -3.35
C GLU A 117 1.53 13.31 -2.12
N GLU A 118 0.19 13.32 -2.09
CA GLU A 118 -0.61 13.85 -1.00
C GLU A 118 -1.54 12.78 -0.44
N ILE A 119 -1.42 12.53 0.87
CA ILE A 119 -2.28 11.56 1.54
C ILE A 119 -3.53 12.27 2.03
N ILE A 120 -4.69 11.82 1.55
CA ILE A 120 -5.98 12.45 1.88
C ILE A 120 -6.48 12.00 3.25
N ASN A 121 -6.17 10.78 3.73
CA ASN A 121 -6.80 10.18 4.91
C ASN A 121 -5.88 9.63 6.00
N ALA A 122 -4.54 9.61 5.89
CA ALA A 122 -3.65 9.08 6.94
C ALA A 122 -2.17 9.47 6.74
N GLY A 123 -1.35 9.34 7.79
CA GLY A 123 0.07 9.68 7.77
C GLY A 123 0.94 8.75 6.89
N ARG A 124 2.01 9.32 6.33
CA ARG A 124 2.92 8.65 5.40
C ARG A 124 4.03 7.87 6.12
N THR A 125 4.26 6.65 5.63
CA THR A 125 5.50 5.89 5.77
C THR A 125 5.87 5.34 4.39
N THR A 126 6.79 4.37 4.30
CA THR A 126 7.10 3.67 3.03
C THR A 126 5.97 2.78 2.51
N GLU A 127 4.96 2.53 3.34
CA GLU A 127 3.79 1.72 3.04
C GLU A 127 2.53 2.42 3.57
N TYR A 128 1.42 2.22 2.90
CA TYR A 128 0.12 2.80 3.22
C TYR A 128 -0.80 1.78 3.86
N ASP A 129 -1.55 2.18 4.87
CA ASP A 129 -2.63 1.35 5.43
C ASP A 129 -3.67 1.04 4.35
N SER A 130 -4.15 -0.20 4.31
CA SER A 130 -5.25 -0.59 3.42
C SER A 130 -6.44 0.35 3.58
N GLY A 131 -7.01 0.79 2.44
CA GLY A 131 -8.08 1.78 2.37
C GLY A 131 -7.60 3.23 2.38
N THR A 132 -6.28 3.51 2.37
CA THR A 132 -5.74 4.86 2.19
C THR A 132 -5.99 5.33 0.75
N THR A 133 -6.45 6.57 0.58
CA THR A 133 -6.51 7.22 -0.73
C THR A 133 -5.34 8.20 -0.84
N VAL A 134 -4.53 8.02 -1.89
CA VAL A 134 -3.39 8.87 -2.22
C VAL A 134 -3.75 9.69 -3.45
N LYS A 135 -3.51 11.00 -3.40
CA LYS A 135 -3.58 11.88 -4.55
C LYS A 135 -2.18 12.05 -5.10
N LEU A 136 -2.02 11.82 -6.39
CA LEU A 136 -0.80 12.02 -7.14
C LEU A 136 -0.99 13.23 -8.06
N THR A 137 0.00 14.11 -8.12
CA THR A 137 0.00 15.26 -9.03
C THR A 137 1.33 15.28 -9.78
N ALA A 138 1.28 15.12 -11.09
CA ALA A 138 2.44 15.20 -11.97
C ALA A 138 2.80 16.67 -12.22
N GLN A 139 4.09 16.99 -12.11
CA GLN A 139 4.64 18.30 -12.45
C GLN A 139 5.78 18.12 -13.44
N ALA A 140 5.56 18.53 -14.69
CA ALA A 140 6.59 18.48 -15.71
C ALA A 140 7.73 19.48 -15.41
N ALA A 141 8.97 19.07 -15.69
CA ALA A 141 10.12 19.99 -15.68
C ALA A 141 9.98 21.08 -16.75
N ALA A 142 10.83 22.10 -16.70
CA ALA A 142 10.91 23.10 -17.74
C ALA A 142 11.17 22.41 -19.09
N GLU A 143 10.51 22.88 -20.17
CA GLU A 143 10.59 22.30 -21.53
C GLU A 143 10.08 20.86 -21.68
N TRP A 144 9.34 20.35 -20.67
CA TRP A 144 8.63 19.09 -20.72
C TRP A 144 7.13 19.28 -20.58
N VAL A 145 6.35 18.29 -20.99
CA VAL A 145 4.89 18.22 -20.79
C VAL A 145 4.55 16.87 -20.19
N PHE A 146 3.57 16.84 -19.32
CA PHE A 146 3.02 15.58 -18.84
C PHE A 146 2.14 14.96 -19.92
N VAL A 147 2.34 13.68 -20.19
CA VAL A 147 1.61 12.91 -21.21
C VAL A 147 0.50 12.08 -20.58
N GLY A 148 0.81 11.42 -19.46
CA GLY A 148 -0.18 10.57 -18.81
C GLY A 148 0.40 9.66 -17.74
N TRP A 149 -0.52 9.02 -17.05
CA TRP A 149 -0.31 7.94 -16.09
C TRP A 149 -0.57 6.60 -16.78
N THR A 150 0.25 5.59 -16.44
CA THR A 150 0.06 4.19 -16.84
C THR A 150 0.30 3.27 -15.63
N GLY A 151 -0.06 1.99 -15.76
CA GLY A 151 0.04 0.99 -14.70
C GLY A 151 -1.29 0.77 -13.99
N ASP A 152 -1.33 0.86 -12.66
CA ASP A 152 -2.57 0.68 -11.89
C ASP A 152 -3.58 1.85 -12.03
N ILE A 153 -3.18 2.93 -12.68
CA ILE A 153 -4.04 4.02 -13.13
C ILE A 153 -3.69 4.34 -14.60
N GLU A 154 -4.71 4.56 -15.43
CA GLU A 154 -4.57 5.09 -16.77
C GLU A 154 -5.32 6.43 -16.83
N SER A 155 -4.60 7.54 -17.08
CA SER A 155 -5.17 8.89 -17.15
C SER A 155 -4.23 9.86 -17.83
N THR A 156 -4.80 10.87 -18.51
CA THR A 156 -4.07 12.04 -19.04
C THR A 156 -4.22 13.27 -18.14
N GLU A 157 -4.99 13.18 -17.06
CA GLU A 157 -5.13 14.26 -16.10
C GLU A 157 -3.87 14.36 -15.22
N GLU A 158 -3.35 15.57 -15.01
CA GLU A 158 -2.16 15.79 -14.19
C GLU A 158 -2.34 15.31 -12.76
N SER A 159 -3.58 15.34 -12.24
CA SER A 159 -3.88 14.94 -10.87
C SER A 159 -4.88 13.79 -10.83
N VAL A 160 -4.50 12.71 -10.15
CA VAL A 160 -5.30 11.49 -9.99
C VAL A 160 -5.36 11.04 -8.53
N GLN A 161 -6.32 10.17 -8.20
CA GLN A 161 -6.43 9.55 -6.89
C GLN A 161 -6.37 8.04 -7.02
N ILE A 162 -5.61 7.39 -6.14
CA ILE A 162 -5.48 5.94 -6.09
C ILE A 162 -5.85 5.41 -4.70
N LEU A 163 -6.71 4.38 -4.66
CA LEU A 163 -7.05 3.66 -3.44
C LEU A 163 -6.06 2.52 -3.22
N ILE A 164 -5.42 2.49 -2.06
CA ILE A 164 -4.45 1.45 -1.70
C ILE A 164 -5.19 0.33 -0.97
N GLY A 165 -5.42 -0.79 -1.62
CA GLY A 165 -6.00 -2.03 -1.06
C GLY A 165 -5.14 -3.25 -1.36
N GLU A 166 -4.06 -3.04 -2.09
CA GLU A 166 -3.03 -4.01 -2.50
C GLU A 166 -1.79 -3.22 -2.95
N PRO A 167 -0.62 -3.85 -3.19
CA PRO A 167 0.53 -3.19 -3.80
C PRO A 167 0.13 -2.52 -5.11
N LYS A 168 0.54 -1.26 -5.31
CA LYS A 168 0.23 -0.45 -6.49
C LYS A 168 1.50 0.04 -7.16
N GLU A 169 1.47 0.09 -8.50
CA GLU A 169 2.55 0.62 -9.31
C GLU A 169 1.98 1.53 -10.41
N VAL A 170 2.52 2.74 -10.50
CA VAL A 170 2.12 3.74 -11.50
C VAL A 170 3.36 4.35 -12.14
N THR A 171 3.24 4.75 -13.40
CA THR A 171 4.28 5.46 -14.15
C THR A 171 3.74 6.78 -14.62
N ALA A 172 4.45 7.87 -14.31
CA ALA A 172 4.21 9.19 -14.88
C ALA A 172 5.11 9.39 -16.09
N THR A 173 4.53 9.65 -17.24
CA THR A 173 5.27 9.87 -18.50
C THR A 173 5.29 11.35 -18.86
N PHE A 174 6.49 11.86 -19.10
CA PHE A 174 6.74 13.21 -19.56
C PHE A 174 7.49 13.16 -20.88
N GLU A 175 7.14 14.06 -21.80
CA GLU A 175 7.83 14.22 -23.09
C GLU A 175 8.35 15.64 -23.25
N LYS A 176 9.42 15.82 -24.03
CA LYS A 176 9.92 17.15 -24.38
C LYS A 176 8.87 17.92 -25.20
N LYS A 177 8.73 19.19 -24.91
CA LYS A 177 7.97 20.12 -25.78
C LYS A 177 8.56 20.09 -27.17
N LYS A 178 7.72 20.23 -28.17
CA LYS A 178 8.12 20.28 -29.56
C LYS A 178 7.83 21.65 -30.14
N TYR A 179 8.76 22.14 -30.96
CA TYR A 179 8.69 23.45 -31.56
C TYR A 179 8.94 23.38 -33.07
N PRO A 180 8.14 24.04 -33.90
CA PRO A 180 8.37 24.11 -35.33
C PRO A 180 9.56 25.04 -35.67
N LEU A 181 10.33 24.63 -36.66
CA LEU A 181 11.27 25.47 -37.38
C LEU A 181 10.74 25.67 -38.78
N THR A 182 10.48 26.94 -39.17
CA THR A 182 10.08 27.32 -40.51
C THR A 182 11.30 27.95 -41.20
N VAL A 183 11.70 27.39 -42.34
CA VAL A 183 12.74 27.91 -43.17
C VAL A 183 12.13 28.50 -44.45
N ASN A 184 12.32 29.78 -44.67
CA ASN A 184 11.89 30.50 -45.88
C ASN A 184 13.10 30.78 -46.76
N ILE A 185 12.84 30.90 -48.07
CA ILE A 185 13.86 31.20 -49.08
C ILE A 185 13.41 32.42 -49.85
N GLU A 186 14.29 33.43 -49.96
CA GLU A 186 14.17 34.59 -50.82
C GLU A 186 15.26 34.53 -51.89
N GLY A 187 14.90 34.59 -53.19
CA GLY A 187 15.80 34.33 -54.30
C GLY A 187 15.80 32.87 -54.75
N GLU A 188 16.86 32.41 -55.43
CA GLU A 188 16.98 31.02 -55.88
C GLU A 188 18.14 30.29 -55.21
N GLY A 189 17.80 29.21 -54.52
CA GLY A 189 18.73 28.37 -53.78
C GLY A 189 17.96 27.33 -52.99
N GLU A 190 18.67 26.53 -52.24
CA GLU A 190 18.14 25.55 -51.29
C GLU A 190 18.76 25.71 -49.93
N VAL A 191 18.04 25.28 -48.89
CA VAL A 191 18.55 25.15 -47.55
C VAL A 191 18.56 23.70 -47.12
N ILE A 192 19.75 23.19 -46.83
CA ILE A 192 19.92 21.86 -46.25
C ILE A 192 19.83 21.99 -44.71
N GLU A 193 18.95 21.19 -44.13
CA GLU A 193 18.67 21.13 -42.72
C GLU A 193 19.18 19.80 -42.13
N GLU A 194 20.15 19.90 -41.23
CA GLU A 194 20.78 18.76 -40.56
C GLU A 194 20.51 18.81 -39.07
N ILE A 195 19.96 17.75 -38.53
CA ILE A 195 19.81 17.58 -37.08
C ILE A 195 21.15 17.04 -36.55
N ILE A 196 21.78 17.79 -35.64
CA ILE A 196 23.05 17.39 -35.03
C ILE A 196 22.80 16.55 -33.78
N GLU A 197 21.72 16.86 -33.04
CA GLU A 197 21.30 16.12 -31.85
C GLU A 197 19.79 15.96 -31.83
N ALA A 198 19.33 14.70 -31.70
CA ALA A 198 17.96 14.22 -31.54
C ALA A 198 17.02 14.19 -32.75
N GLY A 199 16.17 13.18 -32.78
CA GLY A 199 15.34 12.77 -33.93
C GLY A 199 14.17 13.68 -34.28
N ARG A 200 13.80 13.67 -35.57
CA ARG A 200 12.74 14.50 -36.20
C ARG A 200 11.51 13.71 -36.60
N THR A 201 10.33 14.36 -36.40
CA THR A 201 9.16 14.14 -37.27
C THR A 201 8.73 15.45 -37.95
N THR A 202 7.79 16.23 -37.48
CA THR A 202 7.37 17.53 -38.03
C THR A 202 7.89 18.72 -37.24
N ASP A 203 8.13 18.53 -35.96
CA ASP A 203 8.64 19.52 -35.02
C ASP A 203 9.88 18.98 -34.31
N TYR A 204 10.71 19.86 -33.78
CA TYR A 204 11.92 19.53 -33.08
C TYR A 204 11.69 19.50 -31.57
N ASP A 205 12.25 18.51 -30.89
CA ASP A 205 12.26 18.48 -29.46
C ASP A 205 12.99 19.69 -28.88
N SER A 206 12.49 20.28 -27.82
CA SER A 206 13.15 21.42 -27.17
C SER A 206 14.62 21.12 -26.87
N GLY A 207 15.50 22.06 -27.25
CA GLY A 207 16.94 21.94 -27.13
C GLY A 207 17.62 21.23 -28.31
N SER A 208 16.89 20.77 -29.32
CA SER A 208 17.51 20.24 -30.55
C SER A 208 18.41 21.27 -31.21
N VAL A 209 19.60 20.84 -31.64
CA VAL A 209 20.53 21.69 -32.39
C VAL A 209 20.48 21.33 -33.87
N ILE A 210 20.16 22.33 -34.68
CA ILE A 210 19.97 22.23 -36.13
C ILE A 210 21.09 23.00 -36.80
N ARG A 211 21.71 22.38 -37.82
CA ARG A 211 22.61 23.06 -38.74
C ARG A 211 21.83 23.38 -40.05
N LEU A 212 21.87 24.63 -40.45
CA LEU A 212 21.32 25.08 -41.71
C LEU A 212 22.46 25.48 -42.66
N THR A 213 22.45 24.92 -43.87
CA THR A 213 23.41 25.24 -44.91
C THR A 213 22.66 25.80 -46.11
N ALA A 214 22.98 27.04 -46.49
CA ALA A 214 22.42 27.69 -47.66
C ALA A 214 23.27 27.35 -48.88
N ASN A 215 22.64 26.78 -49.93
CA ASN A 215 23.25 26.45 -51.20
C ASN A 215 22.61 27.32 -52.27
N PRO A 216 23.27 28.37 -52.76
CA PRO A 216 22.75 29.20 -53.85
C PRO A 216 22.69 28.40 -55.15
N SER A 217 21.69 28.72 -55.99
CA SER A 217 21.62 28.25 -57.40
C SER A 217 22.67 28.94 -58.25
N ASP A 218 22.87 28.44 -59.48
CA ASP A 218 23.81 29.06 -60.42
C ASP A 218 23.50 30.55 -60.60
N GLU A 219 24.53 31.41 -60.60
CA GLU A 219 24.46 32.88 -60.74
C GLU A 219 23.86 33.62 -59.54
N TRP A 220 23.51 32.90 -58.41
CA TRP A 220 23.00 33.49 -57.19
C TRP A 220 24.07 33.40 -56.09
N VAL A 221 24.03 34.30 -55.10
CA VAL A 221 24.95 34.36 -53.97
C VAL A 221 24.12 34.41 -52.69
N PHE A 222 24.49 33.58 -51.70
CA PHE A 222 23.89 33.71 -50.38
C PHE A 222 24.35 35.01 -49.72
N THR A 223 23.40 35.84 -49.27
CA THR A 223 23.68 37.15 -48.68
C THR A 223 23.46 37.14 -47.16
N GLY A 224 22.68 36.23 -46.61
CA GLY A 224 22.51 36.12 -45.18
C GLY A 224 21.24 35.44 -44.73
N TRP A 225 21.21 35.17 -43.42
CA TRP A 225 20.07 34.69 -42.66
C TRP A 225 19.39 35.87 -41.96
N SER A 226 18.06 35.84 -41.91
CA SER A 226 17.22 36.79 -41.18
C SER A 226 16.09 36.09 -40.41
N GLY A 227 15.33 36.84 -39.60
CA GLY A 227 14.24 36.31 -38.77
C GLY A 227 14.71 35.98 -37.36
N SER A 228 14.51 34.73 -36.86
CA SER A 228 14.90 34.33 -35.49
C SER A 228 16.42 34.35 -35.29
N VAL A 229 17.21 34.37 -36.35
CA VAL A 229 18.68 34.54 -36.33
C VAL A 229 19.02 35.55 -37.43
N SER A 230 20.05 36.37 -37.18
CA SER A 230 20.64 37.27 -38.17
C SER A 230 22.13 36.96 -38.25
N SER A 231 22.58 36.44 -39.41
CA SER A 231 23.99 36.08 -39.66
C SER A 231 24.29 36.03 -41.13
N THR A 232 25.55 36.27 -41.52
CA THR A 232 26.10 36.00 -42.86
C THR A 232 26.95 34.72 -42.89
N ASP A 233 27.10 34.05 -41.76
CA ASP A 233 27.84 32.77 -41.72
C ASP A 233 27.02 31.68 -42.40
N ASN A 234 27.73 30.78 -43.06
CA ASN A 234 27.12 29.63 -43.74
C ASN A 234 28.09 28.44 -43.67
N PRO A 235 27.71 27.35 -43.00
CA PRO A 235 26.41 27.08 -42.32
C PRO A 235 26.27 27.83 -40.97
N ILE A 236 25.03 27.86 -40.44
CA ILE A 236 24.74 28.27 -39.07
C ILE A 236 24.20 27.07 -38.25
N GLU A 237 24.41 27.16 -36.92
CA GLU A 237 23.82 26.23 -35.94
C GLU A 237 22.89 27.01 -35.02
N LEU A 238 21.72 26.45 -34.71
CA LEU A 238 20.74 27.06 -33.83
C LEU A 238 20.08 26.03 -32.95
N SER A 239 19.76 26.42 -31.70
CA SER A 239 18.96 25.60 -30.80
C SER A 239 17.49 25.95 -30.93
N VAL A 240 16.64 24.92 -31.07
CA VAL A 240 15.17 25.07 -31.14
C VAL A 240 14.59 24.85 -29.77
N ASN A 241 14.32 25.93 -29.03
CA ASN A 241 13.71 25.94 -27.68
C ASN A 241 12.42 26.78 -27.68
N GLU A 242 12.00 27.21 -28.80
CA GLU A 242 10.76 27.94 -29.13
C GLU A 242 10.50 27.84 -30.63
N SER A 243 9.30 28.21 -31.07
CA SER A 243 8.99 28.30 -32.51
C SER A 243 9.93 29.32 -33.21
N LYS A 244 10.59 28.89 -34.25
CA LYS A 244 11.55 29.74 -35.01
C LYS A 244 11.14 29.84 -36.45
N SER A 245 11.36 31.05 -37.03
CA SER A 245 11.22 31.30 -38.44
C SER A 245 12.49 31.99 -38.93
N ILE A 246 13.14 31.42 -39.94
CA ILE A 246 14.39 31.87 -40.53
C ILE A 246 14.22 32.02 -42.04
N THR A 247 14.81 33.06 -42.58
CA THR A 247 14.84 33.30 -44.03
C THR A 247 16.28 33.29 -44.51
N ALA A 248 16.56 32.48 -45.54
CA ALA A 248 17.80 32.52 -46.30
C ALA A 248 17.57 33.45 -47.52
N THR A 249 18.43 34.45 -47.68
CA THR A 249 18.35 35.40 -48.80
C THR A 249 19.48 35.13 -49.81
N PHE A 250 19.10 35.03 -51.07
CA PHE A 250 20.01 34.85 -52.21
C PHE A 250 19.78 36.01 -53.19
N GLU A 251 20.85 36.55 -53.75
CA GLU A 251 20.84 37.67 -54.67
C GLU A 251 21.73 37.37 -55.91
#